data_d049c46f2594d26c7956ab6eab7aa76d
#
_entry.id   d049c46f2594d26c7956ab6eab7aa76d
#
_cell.length_a   1.000
_cell.length_b   1.000
_cell.length_c   1.000
_cell.angle_alpha   90.00
_cell.angle_beta   90.00
_cell.angle_gamma   90.00
#
_symmetry.space_group_name_H-M   'P 1'
#
loop_
_entity.id
_entity.type
_entity.pdbx_description
1 polymer ?
#
loop_
_entity_poly.entity_id
_entity_poly.type
_entity_poly.pdbx_seq_one_letter_code
_entity_poly.pdbx_strand_id
1 'polypeptide(L)'
;MECPSKTLEIIFIIENSLQMSGAKLGSLNTTIEELISEIRDIAETRPNDNVNIRCISYSNGSQWRCLDHVPVRTFRWEYLTAEGKCDLGSGLLRLNKFLAEKDLSIETHYRPVIFLINCSRPTDNFKYALFKIKGNEWYKRALKVGVYMGDDDRQEILQQFTGNGRNIIKGVSPEYLKKWIQFFETR
;
A
#
# COMPACT_ATOMS: atom_id res chain seq x y z
N MET A 1 -29.06 3.18 17.60
CA MET A 1 -28.66 3.73 16.28
C MET A 1 -27.49 2.88 15.81
N GLU A 2 -27.69 2.11 14.75
CA GLU A 2 -26.57 1.38 14.13
C GLU A 2 -25.62 2.42 13.51
N CYS A 3 -24.33 2.33 13.82
CA CYS A 3 -23.32 3.14 13.12
C CYS A 3 -23.37 2.78 11.63
N PRO A 4 -23.36 3.77 10.73
CA PRO A 4 -23.34 3.50 9.30
C PRO A 4 -22.08 2.70 8.95
N SER A 5 -22.26 1.67 8.13
CA SER A 5 -21.17 0.87 7.57
C SER A 5 -20.16 1.76 6.86
N LYS A 6 -18.87 1.58 7.16
CA LYS A 6 -17.79 2.29 6.47
C LYS A 6 -16.84 1.33 5.78
N THR A 7 -16.17 1.83 4.76
CA THR A 7 -15.16 1.08 3.99
C THR A 7 -13.76 1.54 4.35
N LEU A 8 -12.88 0.60 4.64
CA LEU A 8 -11.43 0.80 4.74
C LEU A 8 -10.76 0.32 3.46
N GLU A 9 -10.03 1.20 2.80
CA GLU A 9 -9.17 0.86 1.68
C GLU A 9 -7.73 0.65 2.19
N ILE A 10 -7.19 -0.56 2.05
CA ILE A 10 -5.79 -0.89 2.30
C ILE A 10 -5.11 -1.07 0.95
N ILE A 11 -4.13 -0.23 0.67
CA ILE A 11 -3.51 -0.13 -0.66
C ILE A 11 -2.02 -0.44 -0.54
N PHE A 12 -1.58 -1.47 -1.24
CA PHE A 12 -0.17 -1.80 -1.39
C PHE A 12 0.35 -1.26 -2.73
N ILE A 13 1.49 -0.57 -2.68
CA ILE A 13 2.25 -0.14 -3.85
C ILE A 13 3.60 -0.82 -3.75
N ILE A 14 3.85 -1.82 -4.58
CA ILE A 14 4.95 -2.77 -4.40
C ILE A 14 5.91 -2.71 -5.57
N GLU A 15 7.18 -2.47 -5.28
CA GLU A 15 8.26 -2.67 -6.23
C GLU A 15 8.40 -4.17 -6.54
N ASN A 16 8.34 -4.50 -7.82
CA ASN A 16 8.71 -5.82 -8.32
C ASN A 16 9.81 -5.75 -9.39
N SER A 17 10.72 -4.77 -9.26
CA SER A 17 11.88 -4.65 -10.14
C SER A 17 12.89 -5.81 -9.95
N LEU A 18 13.85 -5.92 -10.86
CA LEU A 18 14.94 -6.93 -10.75
C LEU A 18 15.75 -6.76 -9.45
N GLN A 19 15.76 -5.58 -8.82
CA GLN A 19 16.42 -5.36 -7.53
C GLN A 19 15.73 -6.05 -6.36
N MET A 20 14.47 -6.43 -6.55
CA MET A 20 13.69 -7.21 -5.59
C MET A 20 13.85 -8.73 -5.75
N SER A 21 14.59 -9.20 -6.76
CA SER A 21 14.73 -10.63 -7.07
C SER A 21 15.28 -11.46 -5.89
N GLY A 22 14.95 -12.75 -5.89
CA GLY A 22 15.42 -13.71 -4.90
C GLY A 22 14.73 -13.58 -3.55
N ALA A 23 15.50 -13.64 -2.47
CA ALA A 23 14.99 -13.70 -1.09
C ALA A 23 14.12 -12.48 -0.71
N LYS A 24 14.41 -11.30 -1.23
CA LYS A 24 13.63 -10.08 -0.93
C LYS A 24 12.18 -10.23 -1.36
N LEU A 25 11.96 -10.59 -2.63
CA LEU A 25 10.61 -10.74 -3.16
C LEU A 25 9.92 -11.99 -2.60
N GLY A 26 10.66 -13.07 -2.38
CA GLY A 26 10.14 -14.28 -1.72
C GLY A 26 9.60 -13.98 -0.32
N SER A 27 10.41 -13.32 0.50
CA SER A 27 10.02 -12.89 1.85
C SER A 27 8.82 -11.93 1.82
N LEU A 28 8.81 -10.98 0.89
CA LEU A 28 7.70 -10.04 0.74
C LEU A 28 6.40 -10.77 0.38
N ASN A 29 6.43 -11.67 -0.60
CA ASN A 29 5.24 -12.43 -1.01
C ASN A 29 4.63 -13.20 0.17
N THR A 30 5.45 -13.92 0.92
CA THR A 30 5.01 -14.66 2.11
C THR A 30 4.43 -13.72 3.17
N THR A 31 5.13 -12.62 3.46
CA THR A 31 4.66 -11.65 4.46
C THR A 31 3.32 -11.00 4.09
N ILE A 32 3.12 -10.65 2.82
CA ILE A 32 1.84 -10.08 2.37
C ILE A 32 0.72 -11.11 2.49
N GLU A 33 0.96 -12.36 2.15
CA GLU A 33 -0.03 -13.44 2.28
C GLU A 33 -0.45 -13.65 3.74
N GLU A 34 0.51 -13.70 4.67
CA GLU A 34 0.26 -13.78 6.11
C GLU A 34 -0.50 -12.55 6.62
N LEU A 35 -0.08 -11.35 6.21
CA LEU A 35 -0.75 -10.10 6.60
C LEU A 35 -2.21 -10.06 6.14
N ILE A 36 -2.50 -10.54 4.92
CA ILE A 36 -3.87 -10.61 4.42
C ILE A 36 -4.73 -11.53 5.28
N SER A 37 -4.18 -12.66 5.75
CA SER A 37 -4.89 -13.55 6.68
C SER A 37 -5.24 -12.82 7.99
N GLU A 38 -4.30 -12.09 8.55
CA GLU A 38 -4.54 -11.32 9.77
C GLU A 38 -5.53 -10.17 9.58
N ILE A 39 -5.52 -9.52 8.41
CA ILE A 39 -6.51 -8.48 8.09
C ILE A 39 -7.92 -9.08 8.00
N ARG A 40 -8.06 -10.32 7.52
CA ARG A 40 -9.35 -11.03 7.53
C ARG A 40 -9.87 -11.21 8.95
N ASP A 41 -9.01 -11.68 9.86
CA ASP A 41 -9.40 -11.89 11.25
C ASP A 41 -9.87 -10.56 11.89
N ILE A 42 -9.18 -9.46 11.61
CA ILE A 42 -9.61 -8.12 12.04
C ILE A 42 -10.96 -7.73 11.42
N ALA A 43 -11.15 -7.99 10.12
CA ALA A 43 -12.41 -7.68 9.44
C ALA A 43 -13.60 -8.50 9.97
N GLU A 44 -13.38 -9.69 10.52
CA GLU A 44 -14.41 -10.51 11.15
C GLU A 44 -14.91 -9.90 12.47
N THR A 45 -14.07 -9.17 13.19
CA THR A 45 -14.47 -8.45 14.41
C THR A 45 -15.36 -7.23 14.13
N ARG A 46 -15.45 -6.82 12.86
CA ARG A 46 -16.24 -5.66 12.39
C ARG A 46 -17.20 -6.05 11.26
N PRO A 47 -18.23 -6.83 11.54
CA PRO A 47 -19.09 -7.39 10.49
C PRO A 47 -19.84 -6.33 9.66
N ASN A 48 -20.04 -5.14 10.23
CA ASN A 48 -20.75 -4.05 9.56
C ASN A 48 -19.83 -3.19 8.68
N ASP A 49 -18.49 -3.32 8.80
CA ASP A 49 -17.55 -2.55 8.00
C ASP A 49 -17.02 -3.36 6.82
N ASN A 50 -16.67 -2.67 5.75
CA ASN A 50 -16.02 -3.27 4.59
C ASN A 50 -14.51 -3.01 4.66
N VAL A 51 -13.70 -4.03 4.43
CA VAL A 51 -12.25 -3.91 4.28
C VAL A 51 -11.87 -4.41 2.90
N ASN A 52 -11.34 -3.51 2.07
CA ASN A 52 -10.90 -3.81 0.72
C ASN A 52 -9.36 -3.81 0.64
N ILE A 53 -8.82 -4.75 -0.10
CA ILE A 53 -7.39 -4.81 -0.44
C ILE A 53 -7.21 -4.37 -1.89
N ARG A 54 -6.19 -3.54 -2.12
CA ARG A 54 -5.73 -3.14 -3.44
C ARG A 54 -4.24 -3.28 -3.55
N CYS A 55 -3.77 -3.67 -4.71
CA CYS A 55 -2.35 -3.80 -4.98
C CYS A 55 -1.98 -3.21 -6.34
N ILE A 56 -1.02 -2.30 -6.33
CA ILE A 56 -0.31 -1.81 -7.51
C ILE A 56 1.10 -2.39 -7.45
N SER A 57 1.52 -3.13 -8.47
CA SER A 57 2.93 -3.45 -8.67
C SER A 57 3.57 -2.45 -9.64
N TYR A 58 4.85 -2.15 -9.45
CA TYR A 58 5.59 -1.30 -10.36
C TYR A 58 7.00 -1.84 -10.64
N SER A 59 7.33 -1.86 -11.94
CA SER A 59 8.61 -2.24 -12.50
C SER A 59 8.87 -1.43 -13.78
N ASN A 60 8.66 -1.95 -14.98
CA ASN A 60 8.54 -1.19 -16.21
C ASN A 60 7.10 -0.63 -16.30
N GLY A 61 6.88 0.59 -15.82
CA GLY A 61 5.56 1.12 -15.59
C GLY A 61 4.90 0.54 -14.34
N SER A 62 3.57 0.54 -14.29
CA SER A 62 2.80 0.01 -13.16
C SER A 62 1.49 -0.66 -13.62
N GLN A 63 0.97 -1.57 -12.78
CA GLN A 63 -0.30 -2.23 -13.06
C GLN A 63 -1.06 -2.54 -11.76
N TRP A 64 -2.39 -2.57 -11.86
CA TRP A 64 -3.22 -3.17 -10.81
C TRP A 64 -3.04 -4.69 -10.82
N ARG A 65 -2.82 -5.27 -9.64
CA ARG A 65 -2.72 -6.74 -9.48
C ARG A 65 -4.07 -7.36 -9.14
N CYS A 66 -5.04 -6.56 -8.75
CA CYS A 66 -6.43 -6.96 -8.56
C CYS A 66 -7.32 -5.93 -9.28
N LEU A 67 -8.26 -6.43 -10.06
CA LEU A 67 -9.29 -5.63 -10.71
C LEU A 67 -10.43 -5.42 -9.71
N ASP A 68 -10.90 -4.19 -9.59
CA ASP A 68 -11.98 -3.75 -8.70
C ASP A 68 -11.71 -3.86 -7.18
N HIS A 69 -12.68 -3.42 -6.38
CA HIS A 69 -12.60 -3.56 -4.93
C HIS A 69 -12.81 -5.02 -4.56
N VAL A 70 -11.74 -5.65 -4.12
CA VAL A 70 -11.81 -7.01 -3.63
C VAL A 70 -11.90 -6.97 -2.11
N PRO A 71 -13.03 -7.38 -1.53
CA PRO A 71 -13.15 -7.52 -0.09
C PRO A 71 -12.05 -8.47 0.42
N VAL A 72 -11.43 -8.12 1.54
CA VAL A 72 -10.35 -8.93 2.11
C VAL A 72 -10.75 -10.40 2.33
N ARG A 73 -12.03 -10.63 2.61
CA ARG A 73 -12.58 -11.98 2.83
C ARG A 73 -12.45 -12.90 1.62
N THR A 74 -12.49 -12.36 0.42
CA THR A 74 -12.37 -13.13 -0.84
C THR A 74 -11.06 -12.88 -1.57
N PHE A 75 -10.26 -11.91 -1.11
CA PHE A 75 -8.99 -11.58 -1.74
C PHE A 75 -8.03 -12.79 -1.69
N ARG A 76 -7.31 -13.03 -2.79
CA ARG A 76 -6.24 -14.02 -2.89
C ARG A 76 -4.97 -13.33 -3.35
N TRP A 77 -3.89 -13.57 -2.62
CA TRP A 77 -2.59 -13.04 -3.01
C TRP A 77 -2.01 -13.85 -4.17
N GLU A 78 -1.64 -13.18 -5.23
CA GLU A 78 -0.87 -13.76 -6.33
C GLU A 78 0.58 -13.31 -6.19
N TYR A 79 1.49 -14.27 -6.10
CA TYR A 79 2.91 -13.99 -5.90
C TYR A 79 3.47 -13.16 -7.05
N LEU A 80 4.15 -12.08 -6.69
CA LEU A 80 4.85 -11.23 -7.64
C LEU A 80 6.14 -11.90 -8.10
N THR A 81 6.48 -11.68 -9.36
CA THR A 81 7.76 -12.04 -9.96
C THR A 81 8.58 -10.78 -10.23
N ALA A 82 9.91 -10.89 -10.11
CA ALA A 82 10.80 -9.76 -10.34
C ALA A 82 11.02 -9.55 -11.84
N GLU A 83 10.87 -8.29 -12.27
CA GLU A 83 11.07 -7.90 -13.67
C GLU A 83 11.42 -6.40 -13.79
N GLY A 84 12.12 -6.03 -14.84
CA GLY A 84 12.29 -4.64 -15.25
C GLY A 84 13.00 -3.72 -14.27
N LYS A 85 12.60 -2.45 -14.31
CA LYS A 85 13.21 -1.32 -13.61
C LYS A 85 12.36 -0.90 -12.41
N CYS A 86 12.50 0.36 -11.95
CA CYS A 86 11.78 0.91 -10.81
C CYS A 86 11.01 2.18 -11.22
N ASP A 87 9.91 2.02 -11.97
CA ASP A 87 9.07 3.15 -12.40
C ASP A 87 8.04 3.50 -11.30
N LEU A 88 8.52 3.93 -10.14
CA LEU A 88 7.70 4.30 -8.99
C LEU A 88 6.74 5.44 -9.29
N GLY A 89 7.16 6.41 -10.10
CA GLY A 89 6.31 7.53 -10.51
C GLY A 89 5.04 7.05 -11.22
N SER A 90 5.16 6.03 -12.08
CA SER A 90 4.01 5.38 -12.71
C SER A 90 3.04 4.80 -11.67
N GLY A 91 3.56 4.13 -10.63
CA GLY A 91 2.76 3.60 -9.52
C GLY A 91 2.00 4.70 -8.77
N LEU A 92 2.67 5.80 -8.44
CA LEU A 92 2.05 6.93 -7.76
C LEU A 92 1.00 7.65 -8.60
N LEU A 93 1.21 7.79 -9.92
CA LEU A 93 0.21 8.38 -10.80
C LEU A 93 -1.04 7.50 -10.92
N ARG A 94 -0.87 6.19 -10.94
CA ARG A 94 -1.98 5.22 -10.92
C ARG A 94 -2.78 5.32 -9.63
N LEU A 95 -2.11 5.40 -8.49
CA LEU A 95 -2.76 5.63 -7.21
C LEU A 95 -3.49 6.98 -7.18
N ASN A 96 -2.85 8.04 -7.66
CA ASN A 96 -3.46 9.38 -7.69
C ASN A 96 -4.74 9.41 -8.51
N LYS A 97 -4.74 8.73 -9.68
CA LYS A 97 -5.93 8.59 -10.52
C LYS A 97 -7.06 7.88 -9.76
N PHE A 98 -6.77 6.75 -9.12
CA PHE A 98 -7.73 6.02 -8.31
C PHE A 98 -8.35 6.88 -7.20
N LEU A 99 -7.51 7.58 -6.42
CA LEU A 99 -7.98 8.43 -5.32
C LEU A 99 -8.78 9.65 -5.79
N ALA A 100 -8.58 10.09 -7.03
CA ALA A 100 -9.32 11.22 -7.61
C ALA A 100 -10.67 10.80 -8.25
N GLU A 101 -10.75 9.59 -8.81
CA GLU A 101 -11.94 9.09 -9.51
C GLU A 101 -12.92 8.35 -8.59
N LYS A 102 -12.43 7.85 -7.45
CA LYS A 102 -13.27 7.13 -6.49
C LYS A 102 -14.18 8.11 -5.75
N ASP A 103 -15.46 7.78 -5.68
CA ASP A 103 -16.42 8.51 -4.84
C ASP A 103 -16.19 8.17 -3.36
N LEU A 104 -15.11 8.74 -2.81
CA LEU A 104 -14.71 8.58 -1.43
C LEU A 104 -15.30 9.74 -0.62
N SER A 105 -16.09 9.42 0.39
CA SER A 105 -16.58 10.41 1.35
C SER A 105 -16.21 10.03 2.78
N ILE A 106 -16.09 10.99 3.67
CA ILE A 106 -15.77 10.77 5.08
C ILE A 106 -16.92 10.09 5.84
N GLU A 107 -18.12 10.14 5.28
CA GLU A 107 -19.30 9.47 5.85
C GLU A 107 -19.24 7.97 5.56
N THR A 108 -18.74 7.58 4.38
CA THR A 108 -18.75 6.20 3.88
C THR A 108 -17.39 5.51 3.93
N HIS A 109 -16.29 6.26 4.16
CA HIS A 109 -14.94 5.70 4.16
C HIS A 109 -14.13 6.14 5.37
N TYR A 110 -13.33 5.23 5.87
CA TYR A 110 -12.20 5.54 6.74
C TYR A 110 -11.06 6.17 5.94
N ARG A 111 -10.11 6.81 6.63
CA ARG A 111 -8.87 7.23 5.98
C ARG A 111 -8.14 6.00 5.41
N PRO A 112 -7.68 6.01 4.14
CA PRO A 112 -6.98 4.87 3.58
C PRO A 112 -5.67 4.58 4.30
N VAL A 113 -5.24 3.33 4.27
CA VAL A 113 -3.87 2.93 4.64
C VAL A 113 -3.11 2.60 3.38
N ILE A 114 -1.99 3.27 3.16
CA ILE A 114 -1.17 3.10 1.96
C ILE A 114 0.22 2.63 2.36
N PHE A 115 0.57 1.42 1.95
CA PHE A 115 1.91 0.87 2.10
C PHE A 115 2.70 1.07 0.79
N LEU A 116 3.84 1.74 0.87
CA LEU A 116 4.81 1.80 -0.22
C LEU A 116 6.00 0.92 0.10
N ILE A 117 6.18 -0.15 -0.65
CA ILE A 117 7.32 -1.06 -0.56
C ILE A 117 8.32 -0.72 -1.67
N ASN A 118 9.51 -0.34 -1.27
CA ASN A 118 10.55 0.14 -2.19
C ASN A 118 11.93 -0.41 -1.82
N CYS A 119 12.73 -0.75 -2.81
CA CYS A 119 14.09 -1.25 -2.68
C CYS A 119 15.11 -0.35 -3.38
N SER A 120 14.75 0.23 -4.52
CA SER A 120 15.67 0.90 -5.43
C SER A 120 15.29 2.34 -5.73
N ARG A 121 16.18 3.05 -6.42
CA ARG A 121 15.91 4.41 -6.89
C ARG A 121 14.94 4.38 -8.06
N PRO A 122 13.95 5.31 -8.08
CA PRO A 122 13.06 5.44 -9.23
C PRO A 122 13.83 5.71 -10.54
N THR A 123 13.37 5.06 -11.60
CA THR A 123 13.90 5.20 -12.96
C THR A 123 13.07 6.12 -13.83
N ASP A 124 11.93 6.57 -13.33
CA ASP A 124 11.01 7.49 -14.01
C ASP A 124 10.89 8.85 -13.29
N ASN A 125 9.93 9.67 -13.70
CA ASN A 125 9.72 11.00 -13.10
C ASN A 125 8.95 10.95 -11.77
N PHE A 126 9.54 10.30 -10.78
CA PHE A 126 9.02 10.19 -9.42
C PHE A 126 8.66 11.55 -8.80
N LYS A 127 9.50 12.60 -9.00
CA LYS A 127 9.27 13.92 -8.41
C LYS A 127 7.97 14.54 -8.89
N TYR A 128 7.69 14.43 -10.18
CA TYR A 128 6.44 14.90 -10.76
C TYR A 128 5.23 14.14 -10.21
N ALA A 129 5.33 12.81 -10.16
CA ALA A 129 4.26 11.97 -9.64
C ALA A 129 3.97 12.25 -8.16
N LEU A 130 5.03 12.43 -7.36
CA LEU A 130 4.92 12.79 -5.95
C LEU A 130 4.28 14.18 -5.76
N PHE A 131 4.65 15.15 -6.58
CA PHE A 131 4.02 16.47 -6.56
C PHE A 131 2.51 16.37 -6.84
N LYS A 132 2.12 15.60 -7.87
CA LYS A 132 0.71 15.40 -8.23
C LYS A 132 -0.09 14.75 -7.11
N ILE A 133 0.39 13.64 -6.56
CA ILE A 133 -0.35 12.91 -5.54
C ILE A 133 -0.44 13.69 -4.22
N LYS A 134 0.56 14.49 -3.86
CA LYS A 134 0.50 15.37 -2.68
C LYS A 134 -0.61 16.42 -2.75
N GLY A 135 -1.10 16.74 -3.94
CA GLY A 135 -2.28 17.58 -4.14
C GLY A 135 -3.61 16.89 -3.84
N ASN A 136 -3.64 15.56 -3.77
CA ASN A 136 -4.85 14.78 -3.58
C ASN A 136 -5.29 14.78 -2.11
N GLU A 137 -6.56 15.11 -1.85
CA GLU A 137 -7.08 15.22 -0.48
C GLU A 137 -7.11 13.86 0.26
N TRP A 138 -7.43 12.78 -0.41
CA TRP A 138 -7.43 11.44 0.19
C TRP A 138 -6.01 10.94 0.49
N TYR A 139 -5.05 11.29 -0.35
CA TYR A 139 -3.64 11.03 -0.05
C TYR A 139 -3.15 11.82 1.17
N LYS A 140 -3.54 13.09 1.31
CA LYS A 140 -3.21 13.90 2.49
C LYS A 140 -3.76 13.27 3.77
N ARG A 141 -4.98 12.76 3.73
CA ARG A 141 -5.66 12.11 4.86
C ARG A 141 -5.12 10.72 5.17
N ALA A 142 -4.60 10.01 4.16
CA ALA A 142 -4.15 8.63 4.28
C ALA A 142 -3.08 8.43 5.36
N LEU A 143 -3.15 7.31 6.04
CA LEU A 143 -2.00 6.79 6.79
C LEU A 143 -1.02 6.18 5.78
N LYS A 144 0.17 6.77 5.69
CA LYS A 144 1.22 6.34 4.76
C LYS A 144 2.33 5.64 5.51
N VAL A 145 2.66 4.43 5.08
CA VAL A 145 3.72 3.60 5.66
C VAL A 145 4.72 3.25 4.57
N GLY A 146 5.99 3.52 4.80
CA GLY A 146 7.08 3.11 3.93
C GLY A 146 7.73 1.83 4.41
N VAL A 147 7.96 0.87 3.52
CA VAL A 147 8.71 -0.35 3.80
C VAL A 147 9.95 -0.38 2.91
N TYR A 148 11.11 -0.27 3.52
CA TYR A 148 12.39 -0.24 2.80
C TYR A 148 12.99 -1.65 2.72
N MET A 149 13.21 -2.14 1.51
CA MET A 149 13.75 -3.47 1.21
C MET A 149 15.21 -3.44 0.71
N GLY A 150 15.83 -2.26 0.68
CA GLY A 150 17.22 -2.11 0.25
C GLY A 150 18.22 -2.51 1.34
N ASP A 151 19.45 -2.76 0.92
CA ASP A 151 20.55 -3.21 1.79
C ASP A 151 21.30 -2.04 2.46
N ASP A 152 21.09 -0.83 1.96
CA ASP A 152 21.69 0.40 2.50
C ASP A 152 20.68 1.19 3.38
N ASP A 153 21.03 2.41 3.76
CA ASP A 153 20.19 3.26 4.62
C ASP A 153 19.45 4.37 3.85
N ARG A 154 19.31 4.22 2.53
CA ARG A 154 18.69 5.22 1.65
C ARG A 154 17.17 5.16 1.72
N GLN A 155 16.59 5.93 2.60
CA GLN A 155 15.15 5.98 2.83
C GLN A 155 14.49 7.29 2.36
N GLU A 156 15.22 8.14 1.63
CA GLU A 156 14.74 9.48 1.24
C GLU A 156 13.44 9.43 0.41
N ILE A 157 13.29 8.42 -0.45
CA ILE A 157 12.09 8.20 -1.25
C ILE A 157 10.88 7.98 -0.35
N LEU A 158 11.05 7.08 0.64
CA LEU A 158 9.98 6.77 1.59
C LEU A 158 9.69 7.93 2.54
N GLN A 159 10.71 8.71 2.93
CA GLN A 159 10.52 9.93 3.73
C GLN A 159 9.71 10.98 2.97
N GLN A 160 10.01 11.17 1.67
CA GLN A 160 9.26 12.08 0.82
C GLN A 160 7.81 11.62 0.60
N PHE A 161 7.59 10.31 0.50
CA PHE A 161 6.27 9.71 0.35
C PHE A 161 5.45 9.81 1.64
N THR A 162 5.99 9.35 2.77
CA THR A 162 5.25 9.31 4.05
C THR A 162 5.08 10.68 4.66
N GLY A 163 6.02 11.59 4.41
CA GLY A 163 6.13 12.88 5.11
C GLY A 163 6.54 12.75 6.58
N ASN A 164 6.81 11.53 7.08
CA ASN A 164 7.19 11.26 8.45
C ASN A 164 8.10 10.04 8.52
N GLY A 165 9.37 10.23 8.93
CA GLY A 165 10.34 9.14 9.05
C GLY A 165 9.96 8.05 10.07
N ARG A 166 9.09 8.36 11.04
CA ARG A 166 8.59 7.35 12.00
C ARG A 166 7.67 6.31 11.36
N ASN A 167 7.15 6.60 10.18
CA ASN A 167 6.29 5.69 9.42
C ASN A 167 7.09 4.86 8.42
N ILE A 168 8.39 4.68 8.64
CA ILE A 168 9.25 3.87 7.77
C ILE A 168 9.78 2.67 8.56
N ILE A 169 9.65 1.50 7.93
CA ILE A 169 10.12 0.22 8.46
C ILE A 169 11.22 -0.28 7.53
N LYS A 170 12.31 -0.82 8.08
CA LYS A 170 13.35 -1.53 7.31
C LYS A 170 13.05 -3.03 7.34
N GLY A 171 12.94 -3.61 6.15
CA GLY A 171 12.54 -5.00 5.98
C GLY A 171 11.02 -5.20 6.13
N VAL A 172 10.57 -6.41 5.89
CA VAL A 172 9.17 -6.77 5.92
C VAL A 172 8.90 -7.79 7.03
N SER A 173 7.90 -7.52 7.86
CA SER A 173 7.41 -8.42 8.90
C SER A 173 5.90 -8.24 9.06
N PRO A 174 5.11 -9.33 9.12
CA PRO A 174 3.67 -9.25 9.33
C PRO A 174 3.32 -8.46 10.59
N GLU A 175 4.03 -8.70 11.70
CA GLU A 175 3.80 -8.03 12.98
C GLU A 175 3.95 -6.51 12.90
N TYR A 176 4.97 -6.03 12.18
CA TYR A 176 5.18 -4.59 12.01
C TYR A 176 4.11 -3.95 11.13
N LEU A 177 3.71 -4.63 10.06
CA LEU A 177 2.67 -4.12 9.16
C LEU A 177 1.29 -4.13 9.83
N LYS A 178 0.98 -5.16 10.61
CA LYS A 178 -0.27 -5.29 11.37
C LYS A 178 -0.49 -4.12 12.33
N LYS A 179 0.55 -3.66 13.03
CA LYS A 179 0.44 -2.51 13.95
C LYS A 179 -0.20 -1.28 13.29
N TRP A 180 0.08 -1.03 12.01
CA TRP A 180 -0.47 0.09 11.27
C TRP A 180 -1.94 -0.08 10.91
N ILE A 181 -2.42 -1.30 10.88
CA ILE A 181 -3.81 -1.64 10.59
C ILE A 181 -4.64 -1.62 11.87
N GLN A 182 -4.09 -2.06 12.99
CA GLN A 182 -4.73 -2.03 14.32
C GLN A 182 -5.08 -0.62 14.81
N PHE A 183 -4.46 0.43 14.29
CA PHE A 183 -4.88 1.82 14.55
C PHE A 183 -6.34 2.11 14.17
N PHE A 184 -6.99 1.24 13.42
CA PHE A 184 -8.43 1.31 13.11
C PHE A 184 -9.33 0.75 14.21
N GLU A 185 -8.79 -0.08 15.11
CA GLU A 185 -9.58 -0.68 16.19
C GLU A 185 -9.89 0.31 17.32
N THR A 186 -9.16 1.42 17.40
CA THR A 186 -9.20 2.34 18.55
C THR A 186 -9.95 3.66 18.29
N ARG A 187 -10.70 3.80 17.17
CA ARG A 187 -11.48 5.04 16.91
C ARG A 187 -12.88 4.77 16.42
#